data_642adb2e8e71b12ab94055adfdc34e88
#
_entry.id   642adb2e8e71b12ab94055adfdc34e88
#
_cell.length_a   1.000
_cell.length_b   1.000
_cell.length_c   1.000
_cell.angle_alpha   90.00
_cell.angle_beta   90.00
_cell.angle_gamma   90.00
#
_symmetry.space_group_name_H-M   'P 1'
#
loop_
_entity.id
_entity.type
_entity.pdbx_description
1 polymer ?
#
loop_
_entity_poly.entity_id
_entity_poly.type
_entity_poly.pdbx_seq_one_letter_code
_entity_poly.pdbx_strand_id
1 'polypeptide(L)'
;MQKSLPTPSATSWSSRAAAALFRRDAWLCAGEIGPESGSDSDTGTHPSLRALVRAELTIYIVEDSEAVKERLIESIEDIPRARVVGSADAVNDALEGMRALQPRVLILDIQLRNGSGFRLLKLMRAAGMTRPETIIVVTNYPSDDYRTASRECGADHFFDKASEFHKVREVLLEMR
;
A
#
# COMPACT_ATOMS: atom_id res chain seq x y z
N MET A 1 1.45 49.35 2.45
CA MET A 1 2.06 48.52 3.50
C MET A 1 1.43 47.14 3.43
N GLN A 2 2.03 46.21 2.67
CA GLN A 2 1.59 44.83 2.55
C GLN A 2 2.30 44.01 3.62
N LYS A 3 1.53 43.41 4.55
CA LYS A 3 2.08 42.48 5.54
C LYS A 3 2.17 41.09 4.88
N SER A 4 3.41 40.65 4.70
CA SER A 4 3.74 39.29 4.30
C SER A 4 3.33 38.32 5.40
N LEU A 5 2.53 37.29 5.06
CA LEU A 5 2.21 36.18 5.94
C LEU A 5 3.42 35.23 6.00
N PRO A 6 3.78 34.70 7.14
CA PRO A 6 4.90 33.77 7.25
C PRO A 6 4.51 32.41 6.62
N THR A 7 5.39 31.89 5.80
CA THR A 7 5.36 30.50 5.31
C THR A 7 5.49 29.53 6.49
N PRO A 8 4.66 28.48 6.60
CA PRO A 8 4.85 27.48 7.62
C PRO A 8 6.15 26.71 7.36
N SER A 9 7.08 26.81 8.31
CA SER A 9 8.30 26.02 8.36
C SER A 9 7.93 24.52 8.43
N ALA A 10 8.62 23.71 7.64
CA ALA A 10 8.57 22.26 7.70
C ALA A 10 8.84 21.81 9.15
N THR A 11 7.79 21.37 9.82
CA THR A 11 7.88 20.81 11.16
C THR A 11 8.69 19.54 11.07
N SER A 12 9.91 19.57 11.60
CA SER A 12 10.77 18.39 11.73
C SER A 12 10.05 17.35 12.56
N TRP A 13 9.59 16.31 11.93
CA TRP A 13 9.08 15.12 12.60
C TRP A 13 10.26 14.39 13.21
N SER A 14 10.43 14.53 14.52
CA SER A 14 11.45 13.79 15.25
C SER A 14 11.17 12.29 15.11
N SER A 15 12.09 11.59 14.50
CA SER A 15 12.06 10.16 14.15
C SER A 15 11.77 9.21 15.33
N ARG A 16 11.84 9.70 16.56
CA ARG A 16 11.61 8.91 17.79
C ARG A 16 10.14 8.70 18.17
N ALA A 17 9.23 9.55 17.70
CA ALA A 17 7.79 9.42 18.01
C ALA A 17 7.04 8.47 17.07
N ALA A 18 7.58 8.21 15.88
CA ALA A 18 6.99 7.30 14.91
C ALA A 18 7.28 5.82 15.21
N ALA A 19 8.42 5.54 15.84
CA ALA A 19 8.92 4.19 16.08
C ALA A 19 8.12 3.34 17.09
N ALA A 20 7.35 3.97 17.97
CA ALA A 20 6.72 3.26 19.09
C ALA A 20 5.35 2.64 18.76
N LEU A 21 4.76 2.92 17.61
CA LEU A 21 3.35 2.57 17.31
C LEU A 21 3.14 1.63 16.12
N PHE A 22 4.20 1.13 15.48
CA PHE A 22 4.07 0.48 14.19
C PHE A 22 4.86 -0.84 14.05
N ARG A 23 4.40 -1.90 14.73
CA ARG A 23 4.90 -3.25 14.44
C ARG A 23 4.02 -3.92 13.38
N ARG A 24 4.65 -4.69 12.48
CA ARG A 24 4.01 -5.53 11.45
C ARG A 24 2.94 -6.45 12.07
N ASP A 25 3.22 -6.93 13.28
CA ASP A 25 2.34 -7.83 14.04
C ASP A 25 1.02 -7.18 14.51
N ALA A 26 0.94 -5.84 14.54
CA ALA A 26 -0.28 -5.13 14.93
C ALA A 26 -1.41 -5.17 13.87
N TRP A 27 -1.11 -5.64 12.65
CA TRP A 27 -2.14 -5.93 11.67
C TRP A 27 -2.82 -7.28 11.93
N LEU A 28 -2.14 -8.19 12.65
CA LEU A 28 -2.61 -9.55 12.91
C LEU A 28 -3.55 -9.67 14.12
N CYS A 29 -3.62 -8.65 15.00
CA CYS A 29 -4.35 -8.74 16.28
C CYS A 29 -5.80 -8.26 16.26
N ALA A 30 -6.42 -8.03 15.11
CA ALA A 30 -7.83 -7.65 15.02
C ALA A 30 -8.70 -8.75 14.40
N GLY A 31 -8.65 -9.97 14.91
CA GLY A 31 -9.45 -11.07 14.35
C GLY A 31 -9.28 -12.41 15.03
N GLU A 32 -9.27 -12.47 16.35
CA GLU A 32 -9.57 -13.73 17.03
C GLU A 32 -11.08 -13.82 17.30
N ILE A 33 -11.79 -14.47 16.38
CA ILE A 33 -13.10 -15.06 16.68
C ILE A 33 -12.83 -16.53 16.90
N GLY A 34 -13.14 -17.02 18.10
CA GLY A 34 -12.86 -18.36 18.59
C GLY A 34 -13.57 -19.46 17.79
N PRO A 35 -13.18 -20.73 18.01
CA PRO A 35 -13.62 -21.85 17.19
C PRO A 35 -15.05 -22.25 17.53
N GLU A 36 -15.95 -22.20 16.55
CA GLU A 36 -17.19 -22.95 16.57
C GLU A 36 -16.91 -24.38 16.12
N SER A 37 -17.10 -25.30 17.04
CA SER A 37 -17.07 -26.75 16.81
C SER A 37 -18.30 -27.18 16.00
N GLY A 38 -18.07 -27.74 14.82
CA GLY A 38 -19.08 -28.39 14.01
C GLY A 38 -18.47 -29.55 13.25
N SER A 39 -18.65 -30.77 13.77
CA SER A 39 -18.42 -32.03 13.08
C SER A 39 -19.35 -32.13 11.88
N ASP A 40 -18.86 -32.56 10.71
CA ASP A 40 -19.43 -33.71 9.99
C ASP A 40 -18.73 -33.99 8.64
N SER A 41 -18.27 -35.24 8.58
CA SER A 41 -18.27 -36.23 7.47
C SER A 41 -17.93 -35.80 6.04
N ASP A 42 -16.76 -36.25 5.65
CA ASP A 42 -16.40 -37.04 4.47
C ASP A 42 -17.36 -36.98 3.27
N THR A 43 -16.88 -36.36 2.22
CA THR A 43 -17.02 -36.88 0.85
C THR A 43 -15.88 -36.38 0.00
N GLY A 44 -15.13 -37.32 -0.56
CA GLY A 44 -13.98 -37.08 -1.43
C GLY A 44 -14.31 -36.13 -2.57
N THR A 45 -13.72 -34.98 -2.53
CA THR A 45 -13.74 -34.03 -3.64
C THR A 45 -12.31 -33.82 -4.08
N HIS A 46 -11.99 -34.27 -5.28
CA HIS A 46 -10.77 -33.97 -6.00
C HIS A 46 -10.36 -32.54 -5.76
N PRO A 47 -9.02 -32.22 -5.61
CA PRO A 47 -8.56 -30.89 -5.53
C PRO A 47 -9.07 -30.14 -6.75
N SER A 48 -10.02 -29.26 -6.48
CA SER A 48 -10.80 -28.54 -7.47
C SER A 48 -9.87 -27.83 -8.42
N LEU A 49 -10.10 -27.96 -9.73
CA LEU A 49 -9.49 -27.18 -10.82
C LEU A 49 -9.51 -25.64 -10.57
N ARG A 50 -10.26 -25.18 -9.57
CA ARG A 50 -10.24 -23.80 -9.04
C ARG A 50 -8.91 -23.39 -8.43
N ALA A 51 -8.08 -24.31 -7.93
CA ALA A 51 -6.76 -24.01 -7.35
C ALA A 51 -5.72 -23.65 -8.43
N LEU A 52 -5.97 -23.95 -9.69
CA LEU A 52 -5.07 -23.62 -10.81
C LEU A 52 -5.34 -22.24 -11.44
N VAL A 53 -6.45 -21.60 -11.12
CA VAL A 53 -6.70 -20.22 -11.53
C VAL A 53 -6.08 -19.31 -10.48
N ARG A 54 -4.80 -18.99 -10.64
CA ARG A 54 -4.16 -17.96 -9.81
C ARG A 54 -5.01 -16.70 -9.84
N ALA A 55 -5.35 -16.16 -8.67
CA ALA A 55 -6.19 -14.98 -8.56
C ALA A 55 -5.56 -13.79 -9.31
N GLU A 56 -6.40 -12.94 -9.91
CA GLU A 56 -5.97 -11.70 -10.55
C GLU A 56 -5.22 -10.83 -9.54
N LEU A 57 -4.10 -10.23 -9.97
CA LEU A 57 -3.32 -9.32 -9.15
C LEU A 57 -3.91 -7.92 -9.28
N THR A 58 -4.76 -7.55 -8.33
CA THR A 58 -5.40 -6.23 -8.30
C THR A 58 -4.50 -5.21 -7.62
N ILE A 59 -4.28 -4.07 -8.27
CA ILE A 59 -3.33 -3.04 -7.87
C ILE A 59 -4.05 -1.71 -7.71
N TYR A 60 -3.77 -1.02 -6.62
CA TYR A 60 -4.22 0.36 -6.39
C TYR A 60 -3.01 1.29 -6.30
N ILE A 61 -3.09 2.45 -6.97
CA ILE A 61 -1.99 3.41 -7.04
C ILE A 61 -2.39 4.69 -6.30
N VAL A 62 -1.53 5.17 -5.40
CA VAL A 62 -1.69 6.46 -4.72
C VAL A 62 -0.50 7.34 -5.07
N GLU A 63 -0.76 8.28 -5.97
CA GLU A 63 0.25 9.13 -6.61
C GLU A 63 -0.41 10.41 -7.10
N ASP A 64 0.14 11.58 -6.76
CA ASP A 64 -0.41 12.88 -7.13
C ASP A 64 0.18 13.48 -8.42
N SER A 65 1.25 12.87 -8.93
CA SER A 65 1.81 13.19 -10.24
C SER A 65 1.18 12.33 -11.33
N GLU A 66 0.39 12.95 -12.21
CA GLU A 66 -0.27 12.24 -13.31
C GLU A 66 0.75 11.51 -14.20
N ALA A 67 1.88 12.16 -14.52
CA ALA A 67 2.92 11.56 -15.36
C ALA A 67 3.57 10.32 -14.71
N VAL A 68 3.73 10.30 -13.37
CA VAL A 68 4.25 9.13 -12.66
C VAL A 68 3.20 8.03 -12.59
N LYS A 69 1.94 8.39 -12.38
CA LYS A 69 0.82 7.45 -12.36
C LYS A 69 0.63 6.76 -13.71
N GLU A 70 0.63 7.52 -14.81
CA GLU A 70 0.58 6.97 -16.16
C GLU A 70 1.73 6.00 -16.42
N ARG A 71 2.96 6.39 -16.09
CA ARG A 71 4.14 5.53 -16.22
C ARG A 71 4.04 4.24 -15.39
N LEU A 72 3.44 4.29 -14.19
CA LEU A 72 3.17 3.10 -13.38
C LEU A 72 2.16 2.19 -14.08
N ILE A 73 1.06 2.75 -14.57
CA ILE A 73 0.02 2.01 -15.29
C ILE A 73 0.62 1.32 -16.51
N GLU A 74 1.33 2.04 -17.38
CA GLU A 74 2.00 1.50 -18.56
C GLU A 74 2.94 0.34 -18.19
N SER A 75 3.70 0.48 -17.11
CA SER A 75 4.63 -0.58 -16.66
C SER A 75 3.95 -1.85 -16.18
N ILE A 76 2.65 -1.77 -15.85
CA ILE A 76 1.83 -2.86 -15.32
C ILE A 76 1.00 -3.54 -16.41
N GLU A 77 0.57 -2.80 -17.44
CA GLU A 77 -0.37 -3.28 -18.47
C GLU A 77 0.10 -4.57 -19.17
N ASP A 78 1.40 -4.73 -19.38
CA ASP A 78 2.00 -5.92 -20.00
C ASP A 78 2.14 -7.11 -19.04
N ILE A 79 1.84 -6.94 -17.76
CA ILE A 79 1.96 -8.03 -16.80
C ILE A 79 0.71 -8.92 -16.85
N PRO A 80 0.82 -10.17 -17.31
CA PRO A 80 -0.34 -11.04 -17.41
C PRO A 80 -1.07 -11.18 -16.06
N ARG A 81 -2.38 -10.93 -16.06
CA ARG A 81 -3.25 -11.05 -14.88
C ARG A 81 -3.01 -9.99 -13.80
N ALA A 82 -2.19 -8.98 -14.03
CA ALA A 82 -2.13 -7.79 -13.21
C ALA A 82 -3.09 -6.73 -13.78
N ARG A 83 -3.79 -6.04 -12.90
CA ARG A 83 -4.72 -4.99 -13.28
C ARG A 83 -4.74 -3.87 -12.26
N VAL A 84 -4.57 -2.63 -12.72
CA VAL A 84 -4.84 -1.44 -11.91
C VAL A 84 -6.35 -1.30 -11.77
N VAL A 85 -6.85 -1.42 -10.54
CA VAL A 85 -8.29 -1.37 -10.25
C VAL A 85 -8.75 0.02 -9.83
N GLY A 86 -7.82 0.90 -9.51
CA GLY A 86 -8.09 2.29 -9.19
C GLY A 86 -6.83 3.06 -8.83
N SER A 87 -6.98 4.36 -8.75
CA SER A 87 -5.93 5.28 -8.29
C SER A 87 -6.52 6.47 -7.56
N ALA A 88 -5.70 7.14 -6.75
CA ALA A 88 -6.04 8.39 -6.09
C ALA A 88 -4.83 9.31 -5.99
N ASP A 89 -5.05 10.60 -5.90
CA ASP A 89 -4.05 11.66 -5.69
C ASP A 89 -4.09 12.25 -4.27
N ALA A 90 -5.12 11.88 -3.50
CA ALA A 90 -5.34 12.35 -2.14
C ALA A 90 -5.62 11.20 -1.17
N VAL A 91 -5.25 11.42 0.11
CA VAL A 91 -5.35 10.40 1.17
C VAL A 91 -6.77 9.94 1.42
N ASN A 92 -7.76 10.85 1.39
CA ASN A 92 -9.14 10.49 1.69
C ASN A 92 -9.75 9.65 0.57
N ASP A 93 -9.54 10.03 -0.69
CA ASP A 93 -10.02 9.29 -1.85
C ASP A 93 -9.34 7.91 -1.94
N ALA A 94 -8.04 7.87 -1.60
CA ALA A 94 -7.31 6.61 -1.49
C ALA A 94 -7.92 5.69 -0.43
N LEU A 95 -8.28 6.22 0.75
CA LEU A 95 -8.89 5.43 1.82
C LEU A 95 -10.25 4.83 1.40
N GLU A 96 -11.07 5.63 0.71
CA GLU A 96 -12.36 5.18 0.19
C GLU A 96 -12.19 4.10 -0.90
N GLY A 97 -11.29 4.34 -1.86
CA GLY A 97 -10.98 3.40 -2.92
C GLY A 97 -10.41 2.08 -2.39
N MET A 98 -9.48 2.13 -1.44
CA MET A 98 -8.93 0.95 -0.78
C MET A 98 -10.00 0.13 -0.05
N ARG A 99 -10.96 0.80 0.60
CA ARG A 99 -12.08 0.14 1.28
C ARG A 99 -13.04 -0.54 0.30
N ALA A 100 -13.37 0.15 -0.80
CA ALA A 100 -14.32 -0.35 -1.78
C ALA A 100 -13.76 -1.49 -2.64
N LEU A 101 -12.49 -1.40 -3.04
CA LEU A 101 -11.87 -2.27 -4.03
C LEU A 101 -11.04 -3.41 -3.42
N GLN A 102 -10.60 -3.27 -2.18
CA GLN A 102 -9.77 -4.25 -1.46
C GLN A 102 -8.64 -4.84 -2.33
N PRO A 103 -7.76 -4.03 -2.91
CA PRO A 103 -6.73 -4.50 -3.82
C PRO A 103 -5.69 -5.35 -3.10
N ARG A 104 -5.07 -6.26 -3.83
CA ARG A 104 -3.99 -7.11 -3.29
C ARG A 104 -2.68 -6.34 -3.14
N VAL A 105 -2.44 -5.36 -4.01
CA VAL A 105 -1.22 -4.53 -3.99
C VAL A 105 -1.58 -3.07 -3.86
N LEU A 106 -0.86 -2.37 -3.00
CA LEU A 106 -0.87 -0.91 -2.90
C LEU A 106 0.49 -0.37 -3.33
N ILE A 107 0.50 0.48 -4.37
CA ILE A 107 1.66 1.29 -4.75
C ILE A 107 1.42 2.70 -4.23
N LEU A 108 2.33 3.24 -3.45
CA LEU A 108 2.12 4.43 -2.63
C LEU A 108 3.30 5.38 -2.69
N ASP A 109 3.05 6.64 -3.09
CA ASP A 109 3.98 7.73 -2.80
C ASP A 109 3.84 8.20 -1.35
N ILE A 110 4.98 8.54 -0.76
CA ILE A 110 5.01 9.13 0.59
C ILE A 110 4.56 10.60 0.55
N GLN A 111 4.96 11.34 -0.47
CA GLN A 111 4.70 12.76 -0.57
C GLN A 111 3.57 13.05 -1.56
N LEU A 112 2.40 13.29 -1.02
CA LEU A 112 1.21 13.69 -1.75
C LEU A 112 0.93 15.18 -1.50
N ARG A 113 0.36 15.90 -2.47
CA ARG A 113 -0.01 17.33 -2.33
C ARG A 113 -0.86 17.61 -1.09
N ASN A 114 -1.78 16.71 -0.77
CA ASN A 114 -2.74 16.86 0.33
C ASN A 114 -2.50 15.84 1.44
N GLY A 115 -1.24 15.60 1.83
CA GLY A 115 -0.95 14.71 2.93
C GLY A 115 0.29 13.85 2.72
N SER A 116 0.31 12.71 3.37
CA SER A 116 1.42 11.77 3.31
C SER A 116 0.91 10.35 3.18
N GLY A 117 1.59 9.53 2.38
CA GLY A 117 1.32 8.10 2.28
C GLY A 117 1.33 7.39 3.63
N PHE A 118 2.17 7.82 4.55
CA PHE A 118 2.15 7.28 5.92
C PHE A 118 0.83 7.56 6.65
N ARG A 119 0.20 8.71 6.37
CA ARG A 119 -1.13 9.00 6.93
C ARG A 119 -2.19 8.03 6.41
N LEU A 120 -2.14 7.67 5.13
CA LEU A 120 -3.03 6.66 4.57
C LEU A 120 -2.90 5.34 5.31
N LEU A 121 -1.67 4.82 5.47
CA LEU A 121 -1.41 3.56 6.17
C LEU A 121 -1.91 3.59 7.63
N LYS A 122 -1.75 4.72 8.30
CA LYS A 122 -2.29 4.93 9.66
C LYS A 122 -3.81 4.89 9.71
N LEU A 123 -4.47 5.57 8.76
CA LEU A 123 -5.93 5.61 8.69
C LEU A 123 -6.51 4.25 8.34
N MET A 124 -5.92 3.51 7.41
CA MET A 124 -6.32 2.14 7.07
C MET A 124 -6.28 1.24 8.31
N ARG A 125 -5.19 1.31 9.08
CA ARG A 125 -5.05 0.54 10.31
C ARG A 125 -6.08 0.95 11.37
N ALA A 126 -6.24 2.26 11.62
CA ALA A 126 -7.21 2.78 12.58
C ALA A 126 -8.65 2.41 12.23
N ALA A 127 -8.95 2.28 10.94
CA ALA A 127 -10.24 1.85 10.44
C ALA A 127 -10.44 0.32 10.44
N GLY A 128 -9.46 -0.46 10.92
CA GLY A 128 -9.53 -1.92 10.92
C GLY A 128 -9.62 -2.54 9.53
N MET A 129 -9.07 -1.87 8.51
CA MET A 129 -9.13 -2.36 7.14
C MET A 129 -8.18 -3.55 6.96
N THR A 130 -8.57 -4.49 6.08
CA THR A 130 -7.69 -5.57 5.66
C THR A 130 -6.46 -4.98 4.97
N ARG A 131 -5.29 -5.42 5.40
CA ARG A 131 -4.03 -5.01 4.78
C ARG A 131 -3.89 -5.64 3.39
N PRO A 132 -3.44 -4.91 2.37
CA PRO A 132 -3.00 -5.49 1.10
C PRO A 132 -1.92 -6.56 1.32
N GLU A 133 -1.84 -7.55 0.46
CA GLU A 133 -0.78 -8.57 0.51
C GLU A 133 0.60 -7.93 0.42
N THR A 134 0.72 -6.92 -0.44
CA THR A 134 1.97 -6.19 -0.65
C THR A 134 1.74 -4.68 -0.70
N ILE A 135 2.58 -3.95 0.02
CA ILE A 135 2.64 -2.48 0.01
C ILE A 135 4.01 -2.07 -0.52
N ILE A 136 4.01 -1.40 -1.66
CA ILE A 136 5.20 -0.89 -2.34
C ILE A 136 5.23 0.62 -2.21
N VAL A 137 6.22 1.14 -1.52
CA VAL A 137 6.47 2.59 -1.45
C VAL A 137 7.41 2.98 -2.58
N VAL A 138 7.01 4.02 -3.34
CA VAL A 138 7.83 4.58 -4.43
C VAL A 138 7.92 6.09 -4.22
N THR A 139 9.11 6.64 -4.01
CA THR A 139 9.28 8.05 -3.61
C THR A 139 10.47 8.71 -4.29
N ASN A 140 10.42 10.04 -4.46
CA ASN A 140 11.57 10.85 -4.90
C ASN A 140 12.55 11.18 -3.75
N TYR A 141 12.26 10.74 -2.53
CA TYR A 141 13.05 11.06 -1.34
C TYR A 141 13.54 9.79 -0.63
N PRO A 142 14.54 9.08 -1.19
CA PRO A 142 14.98 7.77 -0.71
C PRO A 142 15.96 7.87 0.47
N SER A 143 15.63 8.64 1.52
CA SER A 143 16.45 8.70 2.73
C SER A 143 16.29 7.47 3.61
N ASP A 144 17.30 7.18 4.44
CA ASP A 144 17.26 6.06 5.39
C ASP A 144 16.14 6.22 6.43
N ASP A 145 15.82 7.46 6.82
CA ASP A 145 14.70 7.76 7.72
C ASP A 145 13.37 7.38 7.09
N TYR A 146 13.14 7.74 5.82
CA TYR A 146 11.92 7.34 5.10
C TYR A 146 11.86 5.85 4.86
N ARG A 147 12.98 5.20 4.57
CA ARG A 147 13.06 3.74 4.41
C ARG A 147 12.71 3.02 5.72
N THR A 148 13.23 3.50 6.83
CA THR A 148 12.94 2.95 8.16
C THR A 148 11.47 3.17 8.53
N ALA A 149 10.96 4.40 8.40
CA ALA A 149 9.57 4.72 8.66
C ALA A 149 8.60 3.92 7.78
N SER A 150 8.96 3.66 6.52
CA SER A 150 8.15 2.83 5.62
C SER A 150 8.00 1.41 6.13
N ARG A 151 9.09 0.77 6.55
CA ARG A 151 9.06 -0.58 7.14
C ARG A 151 8.22 -0.62 8.42
N GLU A 152 8.38 0.37 9.30
CA GLU A 152 7.61 0.49 10.53
C GLU A 152 6.12 0.68 10.26
N CYS A 153 5.77 1.36 9.16
CA CYS A 153 4.40 1.49 8.69
C CYS A 153 3.87 0.26 7.96
N GLY A 154 4.69 -0.79 7.79
CA GLY A 154 4.29 -2.06 7.20
C GLY A 154 4.45 -2.12 5.68
N ALA A 155 5.26 -1.25 5.07
CA ALA A 155 5.65 -1.40 3.66
C ALA A 155 6.58 -2.62 3.50
N ASP A 156 6.33 -3.38 2.45
CA ASP A 156 7.14 -4.56 2.11
C ASP A 156 8.33 -4.16 1.23
N HIS A 157 8.12 -3.18 0.35
CA HIS A 157 9.14 -2.66 -0.55
C HIS A 157 9.21 -1.15 -0.49
N PHE A 158 10.41 -0.63 -0.75
CA PHE A 158 10.68 0.81 -0.80
C PHE A 158 11.66 1.09 -1.92
N PHE A 159 11.23 1.89 -2.91
CA PHE A 159 11.99 2.19 -4.10
C PHE A 159 12.12 3.69 -4.35
N ASP A 160 13.27 4.09 -4.88
CA ASP A 160 13.50 5.40 -5.42
C ASP A 160 12.88 5.54 -6.83
N LYS A 161 12.02 6.55 -7.02
CA LYS A 161 11.38 6.81 -8.33
C LYS A 161 12.39 7.08 -9.45
N ALA A 162 13.55 7.65 -9.13
CA ALA A 162 14.54 8.02 -10.13
C ALA A 162 15.35 6.81 -10.62
N SER A 163 15.78 5.93 -9.71
CA SER A 163 16.75 4.86 -10.01
C SER A 163 16.18 3.45 -9.95
N GLU A 164 15.11 3.24 -9.16
CA GLU A 164 14.60 1.90 -8.83
C GLU A 164 13.17 1.64 -9.33
N PHE A 165 12.62 2.51 -10.17
CA PHE A 165 11.25 2.42 -10.66
C PHE A 165 10.93 1.07 -11.32
N HIS A 166 11.88 0.50 -12.07
CA HIS A 166 11.75 -0.81 -12.74
C HIS A 166 11.50 -1.96 -11.76
N LYS A 167 11.97 -1.85 -10.52
CA LYS A 167 11.80 -2.88 -9.49
C LYS A 167 10.35 -3.09 -9.06
N VAL A 168 9.49 -2.08 -9.25
CA VAL A 168 8.05 -2.24 -9.03
C VAL A 168 7.51 -3.37 -9.92
N ARG A 169 7.87 -3.35 -11.21
CA ARG A 169 7.48 -4.39 -12.16
C ARG A 169 8.06 -5.77 -11.78
N GLU A 170 9.31 -5.83 -11.32
CA GLU A 170 9.96 -7.08 -10.90
C GLU A 170 9.18 -7.73 -9.74
N VAL A 171 8.83 -6.97 -8.70
CA VAL A 171 8.02 -7.45 -7.58
C VAL A 171 6.67 -7.98 -8.04
N LEU A 172 5.98 -7.25 -8.93
CA LEU A 172 4.67 -7.69 -9.43
C LEU A 172 4.77 -8.97 -10.27
N LEU A 173 5.87 -9.16 -10.98
CA LEU A 173 6.15 -10.39 -11.73
C LEU A 173 6.40 -11.59 -10.82
N GLU A 174 7.00 -11.41 -9.66
CA GLU A 174 7.24 -12.46 -8.67
C GLU A 174 5.96 -12.89 -7.92
N MET A 175 4.98 -12.01 -7.82
CA MET A 175 3.69 -12.27 -7.14
C MET A 175 2.67 -13.08 -7.96
N ARG A 176 2.96 -13.40 -9.22
CA ARG A 176 2.04 -14.10 -10.15
C ARG A 176 1.95 -15.59 -9.88
#